data_3de76157255cf36e768e9e482c7b2031
#
_entry.id   3de76157255cf36e768e9e482c7b2031
#
_cell.length_a   1.000
_cell.length_b   1.000
_cell.length_c   1.000
_cell.angle_alpha   90.00
_cell.angle_beta   90.00
_cell.angle_gamma   90.00
#
_symmetry.space_group_name_H-M   'P 1'
#
loop_
_entity.id
_entity.type
_entity.pdbx_description
1 polymer ?
#
loop_
_entity_poly.entity_id
_entity_poly.type
_entity_poly.pdbx_seq_one_letter_code
_entity_poly.pdbx_strand_id
1 'polypeptide(L)'
;MSLNRLSHFWGQVHGDPKPYKNRYDLGSATKNAQTLGAVVPTPQSLREKIDSVIARLASTSDGRNFYYAAIELNGTGIRYFGDLCMVLKPEETDANTLVLFKNSYDLSRSPLREEVFVNGSLDMAKAIARAKELQGSWPDDVIYMAACKILDGANPTERRITTETISAGVLFDEDYLEVIRLKSFGASSLEEIRLSAQDVAVEGRVGDRIRSGPVPSYAELQWRHRRRGAERISAQVGVPTRIVATAGRTR
;
A
#
# COMPACT_ATOMS: atom_id res chain seq x y z
N MET A 1 4.65 -4.23 -0.80
CA MET A 1 5.69 -3.67 0.12
C MET A 1 7.06 -3.79 -0.52
N SER A 2 7.96 -2.82 -0.35
CA SER A 2 9.34 -2.92 -0.82
C SER A 2 10.20 -3.79 0.13
N LEU A 3 11.25 -4.39 -0.40
CA LEU A 3 12.19 -5.25 0.34
C LEU A 3 12.82 -4.54 1.56
N ASN A 4 13.11 -3.25 1.43
CA ASN A 4 13.67 -2.47 2.55
C ASN A 4 12.69 -2.37 3.72
N ARG A 5 11.40 -2.26 3.46
CA ARG A 5 10.36 -2.29 4.50
C ARG A 5 10.16 -3.69 5.06
N LEU A 6 10.34 -4.70 4.24
CA LEU A 6 10.29 -6.10 4.65
C LEU A 6 11.38 -6.44 5.67
N SER A 7 12.59 -5.90 5.53
CA SER A 7 13.68 -6.11 6.48
C SER A 7 13.36 -5.55 7.87
N HIS A 8 12.60 -4.47 7.96
CA HIS A 8 12.11 -3.94 9.22
C HIS A 8 11.01 -4.82 9.84
N PHE A 9 10.17 -5.41 9.00
CA PHE A 9 9.15 -6.36 9.44
C PHE A 9 9.79 -7.68 9.92
N TRP A 10 10.90 -8.08 9.29
CA TRP A 10 11.72 -9.22 9.69
C TRP A 10 12.29 -9.10 11.09
N GLY A 11 12.80 -7.94 11.48
CA GLY A 11 13.31 -7.70 12.83
C GLY A 11 12.28 -7.89 13.94
N GLN A 12 11.01 -8.00 13.59
CA GLN A 12 9.92 -8.25 14.53
C GLN A 12 9.78 -9.72 14.93
N VAL A 13 10.37 -10.63 14.17
CA VAL A 13 10.25 -12.07 14.38
C VAL A 13 11.27 -12.59 15.39
N HIS A 14 12.35 -11.86 15.61
CA HIS A 14 13.46 -12.26 16.46
C HIS A 14 13.46 -11.67 17.87
N GLY A 15 12.29 -11.49 18.49
CA GLY A 15 12.29 -11.25 19.93
C GLY A 15 11.28 -10.24 20.47
N ASP A 16 11.01 -9.15 19.82
CA ASP A 16 9.97 -8.20 20.22
C ASP A 16 8.98 -7.97 19.07
N PRO A 17 7.68 -8.20 19.27
CA PRO A 17 6.68 -7.94 18.25
C PRO A 17 6.55 -6.43 18.00
N LYS A 18 7.46 -5.87 17.21
CA LYS A 18 7.36 -4.48 16.79
C LYS A 18 6.29 -4.37 15.72
N PRO A 19 5.33 -3.46 15.87
CA PRO A 19 4.33 -3.23 14.84
C PRO A 19 4.98 -2.75 13.53
N TYR A 20 4.27 -2.93 12.42
CA TYR A 20 4.68 -2.38 11.14
C TYR A 20 4.92 -0.87 11.27
N LYS A 21 6.07 -0.42 10.82
CA LYS A 21 6.45 0.99 10.85
C LYS A 21 5.93 1.72 9.64
N ASN A 22 5.15 2.76 9.87
CA ASN A 22 4.72 3.66 8.82
C ASN A 22 5.85 4.67 8.45
N ARG A 23 5.56 5.58 7.53
CA ARG A 23 6.54 6.57 7.06
C ARG A 23 7.04 7.51 8.16
N TYR A 24 6.22 7.81 9.15
CA TYR A 24 6.58 8.71 10.24
C TYR A 24 7.51 8.04 11.23
N ASP A 25 7.28 6.77 11.53
CA ASP A 25 8.16 5.96 12.35
C ASP A 25 9.55 5.82 11.73
N LEU A 26 9.60 5.63 10.39
CA LEU A 26 10.86 5.55 9.65
C LEU A 26 11.57 6.91 9.57
N GLY A 27 10.82 8.00 9.39
CA GLY A 27 11.35 9.36 9.34
C GLY A 27 11.96 9.82 10.68
N SER A 28 11.35 9.45 11.81
CA SER A 28 11.89 9.77 13.13
C SER A 28 13.18 9.01 13.43
N ALA A 29 13.27 7.75 13.01
CA ALA A 29 14.49 6.96 13.16
C ALA A 29 15.67 7.55 12.35
N THR A 30 15.41 8.08 11.16
CA THR A 30 16.43 8.72 10.31
C THR A 30 16.85 10.09 10.86
N LYS A 31 15.92 10.87 11.41
CA LYS A 31 16.21 12.17 12.02
C LYS A 31 17.08 12.03 13.27
N ASN A 32 16.83 11.02 14.09
CA ASN A 32 17.66 10.76 15.28
C ASN A 32 19.10 10.38 14.94
N ALA A 33 19.36 9.87 13.73
CA ALA A 33 20.73 9.61 13.25
C ALA A 33 21.43 10.84 12.67
N GLN A 34 20.68 11.90 12.33
CA GLN A 34 21.20 13.12 11.71
C GLN A 34 21.30 14.34 12.66
N THR A 35 20.86 14.20 13.91
CA THR A 35 20.76 15.36 14.83
C THR A 35 22.10 15.68 15.51
N LEU A 36 23.01 16.28 14.78
CA LEU A 36 24.06 17.16 15.33
C LEU A 36 24.06 18.55 14.65
N GLY A 37 22.96 18.96 14.00
CA GLY A 37 22.83 20.26 13.37
C GLY A 37 21.47 20.90 13.67
N ALA A 38 21.42 22.23 13.74
CA ALA A 38 20.22 23.01 14.00
C ALA A 38 19.02 22.56 13.16
N VAL A 39 17.92 22.22 13.83
CA VAL A 39 16.66 21.85 13.18
C VAL A 39 16.06 23.11 12.54
N VAL A 40 16.27 23.28 11.24
CA VAL A 40 15.49 24.26 10.47
C VAL A 40 14.09 23.66 10.31
N PRO A 41 13.00 24.37 10.70
CA PRO A 41 11.65 23.91 10.48
C PRO A 41 11.43 23.63 8.99
N THR A 42 11.29 22.38 8.62
CA THR A 42 10.96 22.02 7.23
C THR A 42 9.49 22.35 7.00
N PRO A 43 9.12 23.04 5.93
CA PRO A 43 7.72 23.26 5.59
C PRO A 43 6.96 21.94 5.59
N GLN A 44 5.73 21.97 6.13
CA GLN A 44 4.88 20.79 6.13
C GLN A 44 4.73 20.23 4.72
N SER A 45 5.09 18.99 4.52
CA SER A 45 4.97 18.35 3.21
C SER A 45 3.51 18.29 2.78
N LEU A 46 3.25 18.27 1.46
CA LEU A 46 1.89 18.12 0.93
C LEU A 46 1.20 16.89 1.54
N ARG A 47 1.94 15.80 1.73
CA ARG A 47 1.40 14.60 2.37
C ARG A 47 0.96 14.85 3.81
N GLU A 48 1.72 15.60 4.59
CA GLU A 48 1.34 15.94 5.97
C GLU A 48 0.07 16.77 6.03
N LYS A 49 -0.13 17.66 5.04
CA LYS A 49 -1.37 18.42 4.91
C LYS A 49 -2.55 17.51 4.64
N ILE A 50 -2.41 16.56 3.70
CA ILE A 50 -3.43 15.55 3.39
C ILE A 50 -3.71 14.67 4.62
N ASP A 51 -2.67 14.19 5.30
CA ASP A 51 -2.82 13.38 6.52
C ASP A 51 -3.57 14.16 7.62
N SER A 52 -3.40 15.49 7.67
CA SER A 52 -4.16 16.36 8.60
C SER A 52 -5.64 16.46 8.22
N VAL A 53 -5.98 16.45 6.93
CA VAL A 53 -7.38 16.39 6.46
C VAL A 53 -8.00 15.06 6.87
N ILE A 54 -7.30 13.96 6.62
CA ILE A 54 -7.78 12.62 6.97
C ILE A 54 -7.92 12.45 8.49
N ALA A 55 -6.99 13.02 9.28
CA ALA A 55 -7.10 13.00 10.73
C ALA A 55 -8.38 13.70 11.24
N ARG A 56 -8.72 14.83 10.64
CA ARG A 56 -9.98 15.52 10.94
C ARG A 56 -11.20 14.71 10.52
N LEU A 57 -11.14 14.06 9.36
CA LEU A 57 -12.20 13.18 8.87
C LEU A 57 -12.41 11.99 9.83
N ALA A 58 -11.31 11.40 10.31
CA ALA A 58 -11.31 10.29 11.27
C ALA A 58 -11.61 10.70 12.72
N SER A 59 -11.87 11.99 12.97
CA SER A 59 -12.04 12.52 14.33
C SER A 59 -10.88 12.18 15.27
N THR A 60 -9.64 12.11 14.73
CA THR A 60 -8.41 11.89 15.49
C THR A 60 -7.52 13.13 15.47
N SER A 61 -6.70 13.29 16.49
CA SER A 61 -5.78 14.41 16.59
C SER A 61 -4.46 14.19 15.85
N ASP A 62 -4.12 12.93 15.51
CA ASP A 62 -2.80 12.58 14.99
C ASP A 62 -2.88 11.70 13.74
N GLY A 63 -2.57 12.28 12.57
CA GLY A 63 -2.43 11.57 11.30
C GLY A 63 -1.14 10.74 11.17
N ARG A 64 -0.26 10.75 12.17
CA ARG A 64 0.99 9.98 12.14
C ARG A 64 0.77 8.48 12.35
N ASN A 65 -0.38 8.10 12.91
CA ASN A 65 -0.73 6.71 13.18
C ASN A 65 -1.51 6.06 12.02
N PHE A 66 -1.47 6.65 10.83
CA PHE A 66 -2.14 6.10 9.67
C PHE A 66 -1.30 5.03 8.96
N TYR A 67 -1.98 3.93 8.60
CA TYR A 67 -1.45 2.83 7.85
C TYR A 67 -2.27 2.66 6.57
N TYR A 68 -1.67 3.05 5.46
CA TYR A 68 -2.31 3.07 4.16
C TYR A 68 -2.23 1.72 3.47
N ALA A 69 -3.35 1.27 2.95
CA ALA A 69 -3.52 0.06 2.18
C ALA A 69 -4.44 0.32 0.98
N ALA A 70 -4.62 -0.66 0.14
CA ALA A 70 -5.58 -0.64 -0.96
C ALA A 70 -6.44 -1.89 -0.90
N ILE A 71 -7.68 -1.78 -1.37
CA ILE A 71 -8.52 -2.96 -1.61
C ILE A 71 -7.92 -3.72 -2.80
N GLU A 72 -7.63 -4.99 -2.57
CA GLU A 72 -7.17 -5.92 -3.59
C GLU A 72 -7.88 -7.25 -3.44
N LEU A 73 -8.48 -7.75 -4.51
CA LEU A 73 -9.28 -8.97 -4.43
C LEU A 73 -8.45 -10.24 -4.63
N ASN A 74 -7.65 -10.29 -5.68
CA ASN A 74 -6.98 -11.55 -6.07
C ASN A 74 -5.59 -11.38 -6.68
N GLY A 75 -5.09 -10.16 -6.80
CA GLY A 75 -3.79 -9.84 -7.39
C GLY A 75 -2.70 -9.54 -6.36
N THR A 76 -1.64 -8.95 -6.84
CA THR A 76 -0.45 -8.57 -6.04
C THR A 76 -0.45 -7.12 -5.58
N GLY A 77 -1.59 -6.45 -5.60
CA GLY A 77 -1.73 -5.07 -5.16
C GLY A 77 -1.04 -4.07 -6.11
N ILE A 78 -0.79 -2.89 -5.60
CA ILE A 78 -0.20 -1.80 -6.39
C ILE A 78 1.31 -1.96 -6.40
N ARG A 79 1.86 -2.42 -7.52
CA ARG A 79 3.28 -2.69 -7.71
C ARG A 79 4.18 -1.47 -7.55
N TYR A 80 3.65 -0.29 -7.77
CA TYR A 80 4.37 0.97 -7.53
C TYR A 80 4.87 1.10 -6.10
N PHE A 81 4.13 0.57 -5.12
CA PHE A 81 4.51 0.64 -3.72
C PHE A 81 5.41 -0.51 -3.25
N GLY A 82 5.61 -1.51 -4.09
CA GLY A 82 6.52 -2.61 -3.78
C GLY A 82 6.23 -3.91 -4.52
N ASP A 83 7.08 -4.87 -4.26
CA ASP A 83 7.12 -6.15 -4.98
C ASP A 83 6.29 -7.26 -4.33
N LEU A 84 5.85 -7.03 -3.11
CA LEU A 84 5.10 -7.98 -2.31
C LEU A 84 3.76 -7.39 -1.93
N CYS A 85 2.69 -8.17 -2.04
CA CYS A 85 1.40 -7.84 -1.47
C CYS A 85 1.23 -8.60 -0.15
N MET A 86 1.07 -7.87 0.93
CA MET A 86 0.71 -8.44 2.23
C MET A 86 -0.79 -8.27 2.41
N VAL A 87 -1.48 -9.39 2.57
CA VAL A 87 -2.92 -9.43 2.81
C VAL A 87 -3.14 -9.47 4.32
N LEU A 88 -3.90 -8.54 4.82
CA LEU A 88 -4.33 -8.53 6.23
C LEU A 88 -5.53 -9.46 6.39
N LYS A 89 -5.63 -10.06 7.56
CA LYS A 89 -6.79 -10.85 7.94
C LYS A 89 -8.05 -9.99 8.00
N PRO A 90 -9.22 -10.52 7.68
CA PRO A 90 -10.48 -9.75 7.71
C PRO A 90 -10.77 -9.11 9.06
N GLU A 91 -10.49 -9.79 10.16
CA GLU A 91 -10.68 -9.30 11.52
C GLU A 91 -9.76 -8.14 11.92
N GLU A 92 -8.75 -7.86 11.11
CA GLU A 92 -7.85 -6.73 11.31
C GLU A 92 -8.44 -5.40 10.82
N THR A 93 -9.58 -5.43 10.14
CA THR A 93 -10.35 -4.27 9.76
C THR A 93 -11.49 -4.06 10.77
N ASP A 94 -11.53 -2.90 11.37
CA ASP A 94 -12.50 -2.54 12.41
C ASP A 94 -13.32 -1.29 12.01
N ALA A 95 -14.24 -0.89 12.87
CA ALA A 95 -15.08 0.28 12.68
C ALA A 95 -14.31 1.61 12.53
N ASN A 96 -13.03 1.64 12.94
CA ASN A 96 -12.16 2.80 12.79
C ASN A 96 -11.37 2.80 11.49
N THR A 97 -11.61 1.81 10.63
CA THR A 97 -11.01 1.75 9.30
C THR A 97 -11.76 2.67 8.36
N LEU A 98 -11.05 3.65 7.80
CA LEU A 98 -11.60 4.51 6.76
C LEU A 98 -11.39 3.88 5.39
N VAL A 99 -12.41 3.97 4.56
CA VAL A 99 -12.33 3.63 3.14
C VAL A 99 -12.59 4.88 2.33
N LEU A 100 -11.72 5.15 1.36
CA LEU A 100 -11.90 6.22 0.41
C LEU A 100 -12.12 5.64 -0.97
N PHE A 101 -13.09 6.19 -1.69
CA PHE A 101 -13.40 5.81 -3.08
C PHE A 101 -12.23 6.06 -4.03
N LYS A 102 -11.37 7.00 -3.67
CA LYS A 102 -10.16 7.38 -4.39
C LYS A 102 -8.96 7.46 -3.45
N ASN A 103 -7.78 7.47 -4.04
CA ASN A 103 -6.56 7.77 -3.30
C ASN A 103 -6.64 9.15 -2.64
N SER A 104 -6.38 9.22 -1.34
CA SER A 104 -6.36 10.50 -0.59
C SER A 104 -5.44 11.55 -1.20
N TYR A 105 -4.41 11.13 -1.93
CA TYR A 105 -3.49 12.03 -2.61
C TYR A 105 -4.15 12.81 -3.77
N ASP A 106 -5.29 12.37 -4.25
CA ASP A 106 -6.05 13.06 -5.29
C ASP A 106 -6.58 14.42 -4.82
N LEU A 107 -6.77 14.61 -3.51
CA LEU A 107 -7.04 15.93 -2.94
C LEU A 107 -5.97 16.99 -3.28
N SER A 108 -4.79 16.54 -3.70
CA SER A 108 -3.69 17.42 -4.11
C SER A 108 -3.47 17.48 -5.60
N ARG A 109 -4.30 16.81 -6.41
CA ARG A 109 -4.19 16.72 -7.86
C ARG A 109 -5.37 17.40 -8.54
N SER A 110 -5.15 17.89 -9.75
CA SER A 110 -6.21 18.41 -10.59
C SER A 110 -7.20 17.29 -10.99
N PRO A 111 -8.53 17.54 -11.02
CA PRO A 111 -9.16 18.82 -10.75
C PRO A 111 -9.39 19.14 -9.26
N LEU A 112 -9.36 18.15 -8.35
CA LEU A 112 -9.70 18.34 -6.92
C LEU A 112 -8.81 19.39 -6.24
N ARG A 113 -7.55 19.50 -6.65
CA ARG A 113 -6.63 20.50 -6.12
C ARG A 113 -7.17 21.92 -6.28
N GLU A 114 -7.77 22.22 -7.41
CA GLU A 114 -8.30 23.56 -7.72
C GLU A 114 -9.49 23.91 -6.84
N GLU A 115 -10.22 22.91 -6.38
CA GLU A 115 -11.35 23.05 -5.48
C GLU A 115 -10.93 23.29 -4.02
N VAL A 116 -9.86 22.60 -3.59
CA VAL A 116 -9.44 22.58 -2.18
C VAL A 116 -8.25 23.49 -1.87
N PHE A 117 -7.54 24.02 -2.87
CA PHE A 117 -6.46 24.98 -2.68
C PHE A 117 -6.90 26.38 -3.08
N VAL A 118 -6.73 27.33 -2.18
CA VAL A 118 -7.01 28.76 -2.40
C VAL A 118 -5.69 29.50 -2.29
N ASN A 119 -5.31 30.26 -3.34
CA ASN A 119 -4.05 31.00 -3.39
C ASN A 119 -2.81 30.16 -3.03
N GLY A 120 -2.77 28.90 -3.49
CA GLY A 120 -1.68 27.97 -3.24
C GLY A 120 -1.64 27.36 -1.84
N SER A 121 -2.59 27.71 -0.98
CA SER A 121 -2.75 27.15 0.37
C SER A 121 -3.94 26.21 0.44
N LEU A 122 -3.81 25.11 1.20
CA LEU A 122 -4.89 24.17 1.42
C LEU A 122 -5.99 24.80 2.28
N ASP A 123 -7.20 24.90 1.73
CA ASP A 123 -8.40 25.22 2.48
C ASP A 123 -8.89 23.96 3.21
N MET A 124 -8.65 23.92 4.51
CA MET A 124 -8.95 22.75 5.33
C MET A 124 -10.44 22.40 5.34
N ALA A 125 -11.32 23.38 5.35
CA ALA A 125 -12.77 23.15 5.39
C ALA A 125 -13.26 22.51 4.08
N LYS A 126 -12.82 23.05 2.95
CA LYS A 126 -13.15 22.49 1.62
C LYS A 126 -12.54 21.10 1.44
N ALA A 127 -11.30 20.90 1.87
CA ALA A 127 -10.63 19.62 1.77
C ALA A 127 -11.32 18.53 2.61
N ILE A 128 -11.78 18.85 3.81
CA ILE A 128 -12.56 17.93 4.64
C ILE A 128 -13.91 17.63 4.00
N ALA A 129 -14.60 18.64 3.51
CA ALA A 129 -15.89 18.44 2.82
C ALA A 129 -15.73 17.49 1.63
N ARG A 130 -14.70 17.72 0.80
CA ARG A 130 -14.41 16.87 -0.36
C ARG A 130 -13.99 15.45 0.03
N ALA A 131 -13.18 15.31 1.09
CA ALA A 131 -12.80 13.99 1.61
C ALA A 131 -14.01 13.19 2.13
N LYS A 132 -15.01 13.87 2.74
CA LYS A 132 -16.26 13.23 3.15
C LYS A 132 -17.06 12.67 1.99
N GLU A 133 -17.06 13.33 0.84
CA GLU A 133 -17.75 12.83 -0.36
C GLU A 133 -17.06 11.58 -0.95
N LEU A 134 -15.77 11.41 -0.67
CA LEU A 134 -15.00 10.25 -1.09
C LEU A 134 -15.01 9.11 -0.05
N GLN A 135 -15.59 9.35 1.13
CA GLN A 135 -15.58 8.39 2.21
C GLN A 135 -16.71 7.37 2.05
N GLY A 136 -16.35 6.08 2.22
CA GLY A 136 -17.30 4.99 2.44
C GLY A 136 -17.13 4.40 3.84
N SER A 137 -18.10 3.61 4.26
CA SER A 137 -18.04 2.84 5.51
C SER A 137 -17.42 1.47 5.31
N TRP A 138 -16.75 0.97 6.33
CA TRP A 138 -16.27 -0.39 6.38
C TRP A 138 -17.19 -1.25 7.25
N PRO A 139 -17.59 -2.47 6.83
CA PRO A 139 -17.37 -3.08 5.50
C PRO A 139 -18.46 -2.75 4.46
N ASP A 140 -19.52 -2.04 4.86
CA ASP A 140 -20.78 -1.97 4.12
C ASP A 140 -20.66 -1.40 2.71
N ASP A 141 -19.90 -0.31 2.55
CA ASP A 141 -19.75 0.34 1.26
C ASP A 141 -18.63 -0.26 0.39
N VAL A 142 -17.75 -1.08 0.96
CA VAL A 142 -16.56 -1.59 0.24
C VAL A 142 -16.95 -2.45 -0.96
N ILE A 143 -17.91 -3.35 -0.79
CA ILE A 143 -18.35 -4.25 -1.86
C ILE A 143 -19.01 -3.42 -2.97
N TYR A 144 -19.84 -2.46 -2.61
CA TYR A 144 -20.50 -1.57 -3.57
C TYR A 144 -19.49 -0.73 -4.35
N MET A 145 -18.54 -0.10 -3.64
CA MET A 145 -17.49 0.72 -4.24
C MET A 145 -16.60 -0.11 -5.19
N ALA A 146 -16.22 -1.31 -4.78
CA ALA A 146 -15.43 -2.22 -5.60
C ALA A 146 -16.21 -2.66 -6.85
N ALA A 147 -17.49 -2.98 -6.71
CA ALA A 147 -18.34 -3.35 -7.84
C ALA A 147 -18.49 -2.19 -8.85
N CYS A 148 -18.70 -0.96 -8.39
CA CYS A 148 -18.74 0.22 -9.25
C CYS A 148 -17.43 0.38 -10.04
N LYS A 149 -16.28 0.26 -9.39
CA LYS A 149 -14.99 0.37 -10.07
C LYS A 149 -14.71 -0.73 -11.08
N ILE A 150 -15.16 -1.95 -10.82
CA ILE A 150 -15.07 -3.07 -11.78
C ILE A 150 -15.94 -2.76 -13.00
N LEU A 151 -17.15 -2.25 -12.79
CA LEU A 151 -18.08 -1.93 -13.87
C LEU A 151 -17.60 -0.73 -14.69
N ASP A 152 -17.05 0.29 -14.06
CA ASP A 152 -16.49 1.47 -14.74
C ASP A 152 -15.28 1.12 -15.61
N GLY A 153 -14.47 0.15 -15.18
CA GLY A 153 -13.31 -0.33 -15.91
C GLY A 153 -13.62 -1.45 -16.93
N ALA A 154 -14.82 -2.03 -16.88
CA ALA A 154 -15.19 -3.12 -17.77
C ALA A 154 -15.54 -2.58 -19.16
N ASN A 155 -14.96 -3.19 -20.19
CA ASN A 155 -15.39 -2.94 -21.56
C ASN A 155 -16.81 -3.52 -21.72
N PRO A 156 -17.83 -2.72 -22.09
CA PRO A 156 -19.20 -3.20 -22.23
C PRO A 156 -19.38 -4.32 -23.26
N THR A 157 -18.37 -4.57 -24.09
CA THR A 157 -18.34 -5.69 -25.05
C THR A 157 -17.73 -6.97 -24.46
N GLU A 158 -17.06 -6.89 -23.30
CA GLU A 158 -16.51 -8.07 -22.65
C GLU A 158 -17.60 -8.81 -21.88
N ARG A 159 -17.92 -10.02 -22.35
CA ARG A 159 -18.92 -10.89 -21.73
C ARG A 159 -18.37 -11.70 -20.54
N ARG A 160 -17.07 -11.64 -20.26
CA ARG A 160 -16.43 -12.40 -19.18
C ARG A 160 -15.57 -11.48 -18.34
N ILE A 161 -15.90 -11.42 -17.07
CA ILE A 161 -15.04 -10.82 -16.06
C ILE A 161 -14.00 -11.89 -15.68
N THR A 162 -12.75 -11.66 -16.01
CA THR A 162 -11.63 -12.54 -15.59
C THR A 162 -11.05 -12.08 -14.26
N THR A 163 -10.25 -12.94 -13.63
CA THR A 163 -9.54 -12.58 -12.39
C THR A 163 -8.63 -11.37 -12.58
N GLU A 164 -8.03 -11.26 -13.76
CA GLU A 164 -7.18 -10.15 -14.15
C GLU A 164 -7.97 -8.84 -14.26
N THR A 165 -9.13 -8.89 -14.91
CA THR A 165 -9.99 -7.71 -15.09
C THR A 165 -10.58 -7.23 -13.77
N ILE A 166 -10.91 -8.12 -12.84
CA ILE A 166 -11.38 -7.76 -11.49
C ILE A 166 -10.30 -6.98 -10.74
N SER A 167 -9.09 -7.52 -10.65
CA SER A 167 -7.99 -6.83 -9.96
C SER A 167 -7.64 -5.51 -10.64
N ALA A 168 -7.56 -5.49 -11.98
CA ALA A 168 -7.31 -4.29 -12.75
C ALA A 168 -8.40 -3.23 -12.54
N GLY A 169 -9.67 -3.61 -12.49
CA GLY A 169 -10.80 -2.70 -12.28
C GLY A 169 -10.74 -2.02 -10.90
N VAL A 170 -10.46 -2.78 -9.85
CA VAL A 170 -10.37 -2.25 -8.47
C VAL A 170 -9.14 -1.36 -8.27
N LEU A 171 -8.04 -1.68 -8.95
CA LEU A 171 -6.77 -0.95 -8.85
C LEU A 171 -6.54 -0.03 -10.06
N PHE A 172 -7.60 0.31 -10.81
CA PHE A 172 -7.46 1.06 -12.05
C PHE A 172 -6.79 2.41 -11.79
N ASP A 173 -5.71 2.61 -12.53
CA ASP A 173 -4.85 3.78 -12.51
C ASP A 173 -4.30 4.15 -11.11
N GLU A 174 -4.09 5.41 -10.85
CA GLU A 174 -3.78 5.94 -9.53
C GLU A 174 -5.04 6.04 -8.65
N ASP A 175 -6.17 5.59 -9.17
CA ASP A 175 -7.51 5.70 -8.63
C ASP A 175 -7.97 4.38 -8.00
N TYR A 176 -7.24 3.91 -7.00
CA TYR A 176 -7.59 2.72 -6.23
C TYR A 176 -8.41 3.08 -4.99
N LEU A 177 -9.20 2.12 -4.52
CA LEU A 177 -9.88 2.22 -3.23
C LEU A 177 -8.83 2.19 -2.12
N GLU A 178 -8.66 3.32 -1.43
CA GLU A 178 -7.70 3.43 -0.34
C GLU A 178 -8.34 3.03 0.98
N VAL A 179 -7.63 2.22 1.74
CA VAL A 179 -7.99 1.84 3.10
C VAL A 179 -6.98 2.47 4.06
N ILE A 180 -7.48 3.16 5.06
CA ILE A 180 -6.65 3.82 6.07
C ILE A 180 -7.00 3.24 7.43
N ARG A 181 -6.07 2.51 8.01
CA ARG A 181 -6.19 1.99 9.38
C ARG A 181 -5.59 2.97 10.35
N LEU A 182 -6.25 3.12 11.49
CA LEU A 182 -5.80 3.93 12.63
C LEU A 182 -4.98 3.12 13.63
N LYS A 183 -4.87 1.80 13.42
CA LYS A 183 -4.19 0.86 14.29
C LYS A 183 -3.03 0.21 13.57
N SER A 184 -1.89 0.13 14.24
CA SER A 184 -0.72 -0.62 13.76
C SER A 184 -1.05 -2.11 13.58
N PHE A 185 -0.27 -2.80 12.75
CA PHE A 185 -0.40 -4.23 12.53
C PHE A 185 0.97 -4.91 12.60
N GLY A 186 0.99 -6.18 12.90
CA GLY A 186 2.17 -7.01 12.99
C GLY A 186 2.10 -8.23 12.08
N ALA A 187 3.06 -9.13 12.24
CA ALA A 187 3.10 -10.37 11.47
C ALA A 187 1.88 -11.28 11.72
N SER A 188 1.35 -11.29 12.94
CA SER A 188 0.14 -12.02 13.31
C SER A 188 -1.13 -11.53 12.63
N SER A 189 -1.12 -10.29 12.16
CA SER A 189 -2.23 -9.67 11.43
C SER A 189 -2.29 -10.08 9.95
N LEU A 190 -1.29 -10.81 9.45
CA LEU A 190 -1.23 -11.23 8.06
C LEU A 190 -1.99 -12.54 7.83
N GLU A 191 -2.76 -12.58 6.76
CA GLU A 191 -3.39 -13.80 6.24
C GLU A 191 -2.46 -14.52 5.27
N GLU A 192 -1.93 -13.80 4.30
CA GLU A 192 -1.01 -14.34 3.28
C GLU A 192 -0.08 -13.27 2.71
N ILE A 193 0.99 -13.73 2.08
CA ILE A 193 1.88 -12.90 1.25
C ILE A 193 1.70 -13.34 -0.19
N ARG A 194 1.32 -12.42 -1.09
CA ARG A 194 1.16 -12.69 -2.53
C ARG A 194 2.36 -12.26 -3.33
N LEU A 195 2.77 -13.12 -4.25
CA LEU A 195 3.83 -12.89 -5.22
C LEU A 195 3.27 -13.01 -6.63
N SER A 196 3.74 -12.18 -7.54
CA SER A 196 3.39 -12.31 -8.96
C SER A 196 4.05 -13.54 -9.59
N ALA A 197 3.30 -14.34 -10.33
CA ALA A 197 3.84 -15.44 -11.12
C ALA A 197 4.88 -14.98 -12.13
N GLN A 198 4.74 -13.76 -12.66
CA GLN A 198 5.74 -13.16 -13.58
C GLN A 198 7.09 -12.95 -12.88
N ASP A 199 7.07 -12.44 -11.64
CA ASP A 199 8.29 -12.23 -10.86
C ASP A 199 8.98 -13.56 -10.52
N VAL A 200 8.17 -14.56 -10.17
CA VAL A 200 8.68 -15.92 -9.92
C VAL A 200 9.32 -16.53 -11.17
N ALA A 201 8.70 -16.34 -12.34
CA ALA A 201 9.27 -16.79 -13.61
C ALA A 201 10.57 -16.07 -13.99
N VAL A 202 10.65 -14.75 -13.74
CA VAL A 202 11.90 -13.98 -13.93
C VAL A 202 13.00 -14.53 -13.04
N GLU A 203 12.70 -14.77 -11.77
CA GLU A 203 13.69 -15.31 -10.84
C GLU A 203 14.16 -16.72 -11.21
N GLY A 204 13.24 -17.55 -11.71
CA GLY A 204 13.60 -18.87 -12.24
C GLY A 204 14.65 -18.76 -13.34
N ARG A 205 14.41 -17.90 -14.34
CA ARG A 205 15.39 -17.64 -15.42
C ARG A 205 16.73 -17.11 -14.91
N VAL A 206 16.69 -16.21 -13.95
CA VAL A 206 17.91 -15.70 -13.30
C VAL A 206 18.66 -16.82 -12.59
N GLY A 207 17.96 -17.69 -11.88
CA GLY A 207 18.53 -18.86 -11.22
C GLY A 207 19.18 -19.84 -12.20
N ASP A 208 18.55 -20.09 -13.34
CA ASP A 208 19.08 -20.97 -14.40
C ASP A 208 20.36 -20.38 -15.01
N ARG A 209 20.34 -19.08 -15.28
CA ARG A 209 21.51 -18.37 -15.79
C ARG A 209 22.70 -18.43 -14.83
N ILE A 210 22.47 -18.23 -13.55
CA ILE A 210 23.51 -18.33 -12.52
C ILE A 210 24.10 -19.75 -12.48
N ARG A 211 23.25 -20.77 -12.60
CA ARG A 211 23.71 -22.17 -12.62
C ARG A 211 24.51 -22.52 -13.86
N SER A 212 24.23 -21.90 -14.99
CA SER A 212 24.95 -22.10 -16.26
C SER A 212 26.29 -21.37 -16.36
N GLY A 213 26.68 -20.59 -15.34
CA GLY A 213 28.02 -20.04 -15.17
C GLY A 213 28.23 -18.54 -15.41
N PRO A 214 27.34 -17.77 -16.09
CA PRO A 214 27.54 -16.34 -16.21
C PRO A 214 27.43 -15.62 -14.85
N VAL A 215 28.26 -14.59 -14.68
CA VAL A 215 28.19 -13.74 -13.50
C VAL A 215 26.84 -12.96 -13.53
N PRO A 216 26.02 -13.07 -12.48
CA PRO A 216 24.74 -12.37 -12.44
C PRO A 216 24.94 -10.87 -12.29
N SER A 217 24.07 -10.09 -12.90
CA SER A 217 23.98 -8.65 -12.67
C SER A 217 23.44 -8.35 -11.27
N TYR A 218 23.68 -7.14 -10.79
CA TYR A 218 23.12 -6.68 -9.51
C TYR A 218 21.57 -6.76 -9.47
N ALA A 219 20.92 -6.44 -10.57
CA ALA A 219 19.47 -6.54 -10.69
C ALA A 219 18.98 -7.99 -10.53
N GLU A 220 19.65 -8.94 -11.16
CA GLU A 220 19.35 -10.37 -11.06
C GLU A 220 19.53 -10.90 -9.62
N LEU A 221 20.59 -10.46 -8.95
CA LEU A 221 20.80 -10.81 -7.54
C LEU A 221 19.71 -10.22 -6.64
N GLN A 222 19.27 -8.98 -6.91
CA GLN A 222 18.17 -8.38 -6.18
C GLN A 222 16.85 -9.15 -6.34
N TRP A 223 16.51 -9.58 -7.55
CA TRP A 223 15.33 -10.41 -7.80
C TRP A 223 15.34 -11.68 -6.95
N ARG A 224 16.45 -12.39 -6.97
CA ARG A 224 16.61 -13.60 -6.17
C ARG A 224 16.52 -13.35 -4.66
N HIS A 225 17.06 -12.23 -4.21
CA HIS A 225 17.01 -11.84 -2.80
C HIS A 225 15.58 -11.54 -2.35
N ARG A 226 14.77 -10.91 -3.20
CA ARG A 226 13.36 -10.56 -2.92
C ARG A 226 12.52 -11.79 -2.61
N ARG A 227 12.57 -12.79 -3.47
CA ARG A 227 11.80 -14.02 -3.26
C ARG A 227 12.21 -14.74 -1.99
N ARG A 228 13.50 -14.93 -1.79
CA ARG A 228 14.01 -15.54 -0.57
C ARG A 228 13.62 -14.78 0.68
N GLY A 229 13.56 -13.46 0.61
CA GLY A 229 13.04 -12.62 1.69
C GLY A 229 11.59 -12.96 2.03
N ALA A 230 10.72 -13.05 1.02
CA ALA A 230 9.30 -13.40 1.22
C ALA A 230 9.12 -14.81 1.80
N GLU A 231 9.82 -15.80 1.25
CA GLU A 231 9.77 -17.19 1.74
C GLU A 231 10.23 -17.31 3.21
N ARG A 232 11.29 -16.59 3.55
CA ARG A 232 11.78 -16.58 4.95
C ARG A 232 10.79 -15.96 5.91
N ILE A 233 10.18 -14.84 5.54
CA ILE A 233 9.17 -14.20 6.39
C ILE A 233 7.97 -15.10 6.53
N SER A 234 7.48 -15.65 5.44
CA SER A 234 6.39 -16.61 5.45
C SER A 234 6.67 -17.76 6.41
N ALA A 235 7.86 -18.37 6.31
CA ALA A 235 8.26 -19.47 7.18
C ALA A 235 8.38 -19.07 8.66
N GLN A 236 8.88 -17.86 8.93
CA GLN A 236 9.10 -17.42 10.32
C GLN A 236 7.82 -16.97 11.01
N VAL A 237 6.89 -16.36 10.29
CA VAL A 237 5.63 -15.87 10.86
C VAL A 237 4.49 -16.88 10.73
N GLY A 238 4.73 -18.02 10.06
CA GLY A 238 3.70 -19.01 9.79
C GLY A 238 2.63 -18.54 8.81
N VAL A 239 2.92 -17.52 8.00
CA VAL A 239 2.01 -16.94 7.01
C VAL A 239 2.29 -17.54 5.64
N PRO A 240 1.31 -18.12 4.93
CA PRO A 240 1.54 -18.74 3.64
C PRO A 240 1.96 -17.73 2.57
N THR A 241 2.86 -18.12 1.68
CA THR A 241 3.18 -17.40 0.46
C THR A 241 2.39 -17.99 -0.69
N ARG A 242 1.59 -17.17 -1.36
CA ARG A 242 0.79 -17.55 -2.51
C ARG A 242 1.31 -16.89 -3.78
N ILE A 243 1.47 -17.69 -4.83
CA ILE A 243 1.79 -17.20 -6.16
C ILE A 243 0.47 -16.96 -6.89
N VAL A 244 0.26 -15.75 -7.37
CA VAL A 244 -0.95 -15.36 -8.10
C VAL A 244 -0.61 -15.00 -9.55
N ALA A 245 -1.49 -15.42 -10.47
CA ALA A 245 -1.30 -15.16 -11.90
C ALA A 245 -1.46 -13.67 -12.22
N THR A 246 -2.39 -13.01 -11.53
CA THR A 246 -2.69 -11.60 -11.71
C THR A 246 -1.57 -10.75 -11.14
N ALA A 247 -0.80 -10.14 -12.02
CA ALA A 247 0.13 -9.10 -11.61
C ALA A 247 -0.69 -7.88 -11.18
N GLY A 248 -0.36 -7.34 -9.99
CA GLY A 248 -0.82 -6.03 -9.62
C GLY A 248 -0.26 -5.01 -10.62
N ARG A 249 -0.87 -3.83 -10.66
CA ARG A 249 -0.49 -2.80 -11.61
C ARG A 249 1.00 -2.47 -11.54
N THR A 250 1.65 -2.54 -12.67
CA THR A 250 2.92 -1.89 -12.95
C THR A 250 2.63 -0.52 -13.57
N ARG A 251 3.46 0.46 -13.29
CA ARG A 251 3.40 1.75 -13.98
C ARG A 251 3.46 1.56 -15.48
#